data_81926cbcea8f0b908443aee17bc95a21
#
_entry.id   81926cbcea8f0b908443aee17bc95a21
#
_cell.length_a   1.000
_cell.length_b   1.000
_cell.length_c   1.000
_cell.angle_alpha   90.00
_cell.angle_beta   90.00
_cell.angle_gamma   90.00
#
_symmetry.space_group_name_H-M   'P 1'
#
loop_
_entity.id
_entity.type
_entity.pdbx_description
1 polymer ?
#
loop_
_entity_poly.entity_id
_entity_poly.type
_entity_poly.pdbx_seq_one_letter_code
_entity_poly.pdbx_strand_id
1 'polypeptide(L)'
;MSAEHDLIVVGAGAKAAGIAAKVHAVNSLGLGALSVKVIEGSEVAASWKGRNGMTSGEEPLAVTPIKDIGFPYQSHIEFGEAGEAIDAALAQFTWQQHMISKRRYARWVDAGSPSVRHRDYGEYLAWVLSRATAGIEHLSARVSQVTLDEAGERWVVEAEEDGGTSRHVCRALVLTGPGIHRAFQHEPAVADRVFHCDSKREEFTRIPEGERCDVAIVGGGESALSATMFLRELRPDCRFTIYTPLLPMSRGESFLENRVFSNPDAVGWESLDQVTRRDFVKHSDRGVFDPPSLGKIAYDDRVEFALGRVTDVGEASETDGVRLEYESSEGVSHSEHDFVANCTGFDLLAQMRTLFPARVREEIEGRVGGLWDQPAGTEVPIGRNLELRGMRPRLHIPGLAGLSQGPGFANLGALGLLSNRVLQPCMAEVGITSTNQILDSDKTVT
;
A
#
# COMPACT_ATOMS: atom_id res chain seq x y z
N MET A 1 26.02 -13.96 -16.99
CA MET A 1 25.23 -12.71 -17.00
C MET A 1 23.83 -13.10 -16.54
N SER A 2 23.29 -12.45 -15.51
CA SER A 2 21.89 -12.66 -15.13
C SER A 2 20.98 -12.23 -16.29
N ALA A 3 19.87 -12.94 -16.50
CA ALA A 3 18.88 -12.57 -17.51
C ALA A 3 18.34 -11.15 -17.19
N GLU A 4 18.21 -10.31 -18.22
CA GLU A 4 17.54 -9.00 -18.08
C GLU A 4 16.03 -9.20 -18.05
N HIS A 5 15.35 -8.52 -17.13
CA HIS A 5 13.89 -8.50 -17.03
C HIS A 5 13.32 -7.19 -17.55
N ASP A 6 12.13 -7.23 -18.12
CA ASP A 6 11.41 -6.00 -18.48
C ASP A 6 11.03 -5.22 -17.21
N LEU A 7 10.66 -5.94 -16.16
CA LEU A 7 10.22 -5.35 -14.91
C LEU A 7 10.70 -6.19 -13.71
N ILE A 8 11.18 -5.51 -12.66
CA ILE A 8 11.31 -6.10 -11.33
C ILE A 8 10.27 -5.44 -10.41
N VAL A 9 9.55 -6.25 -9.65
CA VAL A 9 8.56 -5.82 -8.66
C VAL A 9 9.07 -6.18 -7.27
N VAL A 10 9.30 -5.19 -6.43
CA VAL A 10 9.74 -5.36 -5.04
C VAL A 10 8.53 -5.39 -4.12
N GLY A 11 8.35 -6.52 -3.46
CA GLY A 11 7.19 -6.85 -2.62
C GLY A 11 6.16 -7.71 -3.33
N ALA A 12 5.66 -8.79 -2.67
CA ALA A 12 4.68 -9.74 -3.20
C ALA A 12 3.28 -9.57 -2.58
N GLY A 13 2.81 -8.32 -2.49
CA GLY A 13 1.45 -7.99 -2.04
C GLY A 13 0.44 -7.89 -3.19
N ALA A 14 -0.69 -7.22 -2.93
CA ALA A 14 -1.81 -7.10 -3.87
C ALA A 14 -1.42 -6.45 -5.21
N LYS A 15 -0.58 -5.40 -5.19
CA LYS A 15 -0.10 -4.74 -6.41
C LYS A 15 0.72 -5.68 -7.29
N ALA A 16 1.62 -6.46 -6.69
CA ALA A 16 2.41 -7.47 -7.40
C ALA A 16 1.51 -8.57 -7.97
N ALA A 17 0.51 -9.03 -7.23
CA ALA A 17 -0.45 -10.03 -7.71
C ALA A 17 -1.23 -9.55 -8.94
N GLY A 18 -1.67 -8.28 -8.94
CA GLY A 18 -2.35 -7.68 -10.09
C GLY A 18 -1.44 -7.57 -11.33
N ILE A 19 -0.19 -7.14 -11.14
CA ILE A 19 0.81 -7.05 -12.22
C ILE A 19 1.11 -8.47 -12.77
N ALA A 20 1.40 -9.43 -11.90
CA ALA A 20 1.75 -10.79 -12.30
C ALA A 20 0.61 -11.49 -13.04
N ALA A 21 -0.64 -11.38 -12.56
CA ALA A 21 -1.80 -11.95 -13.23
C ALA A 21 -1.99 -11.35 -14.64
N LYS A 22 -1.79 -10.05 -14.79
CA LYS A 22 -1.92 -9.38 -16.09
C LYS A 22 -0.80 -9.79 -17.05
N VAL A 23 0.44 -9.87 -16.60
CA VAL A 23 1.56 -10.36 -17.42
C VAL A 23 1.30 -11.80 -17.86
N HIS A 24 0.83 -12.66 -16.94
CA HIS A 24 0.44 -14.02 -17.30
C HIS A 24 -0.65 -14.03 -18.38
N ALA A 25 -1.68 -13.20 -18.27
CA ALA A 25 -2.74 -13.10 -19.27
C ALA A 25 -2.21 -12.66 -20.64
N VAL A 26 -1.40 -11.60 -20.68
CA VAL A 26 -0.76 -11.09 -21.91
C VAL A 26 0.08 -12.16 -22.59
N ASN A 27 0.97 -12.82 -21.84
CA ASN A 27 1.87 -13.84 -22.40
C ASN A 27 1.10 -15.09 -22.83
N SER A 28 0.10 -15.53 -22.07
CA SER A 28 -0.72 -16.72 -22.40
C SER A 28 -1.58 -16.51 -23.64
N LEU A 29 -1.96 -15.28 -23.94
CA LEU A 29 -2.68 -14.89 -25.16
C LEU A 29 -1.75 -14.71 -26.36
N GLY A 30 -0.42 -14.80 -26.17
CA GLY A 30 0.56 -14.53 -27.24
C GLY A 30 0.61 -13.07 -27.66
N LEU A 31 0.12 -12.14 -26.84
CA LEU A 31 0.13 -10.70 -27.10
C LEU A 31 1.51 -10.08 -26.83
N GLY A 32 2.36 -10.75 -26.04
CA GLY A 32 3.69 -10.29 -25.72
C GLY A 32 4.54 -11.41 -25.10
N ALA A 33 5.80 -11.11 -24.81
CA ALA A 33 6.74 -12.01 -24.13
C ALA A 33 7.40 -11.27 -22.96
N LEU A 34 6.58 -10.72 -22.07
CA LEU A 34 7.03 -9.92 -20.92
C LEU A 34 7.75 -10.82 -19.90
N SER A 35 8.90 -10.38 -19.41
CA SER A 35 9.68 -11.04 -18.36
C SER A 35 9.64 -10.20 -17.09
N VAL A 36 9.01 -10.72 -16.04
CA VAL A 36 8.84 -10.01 -14.76
C VAL A 36 9.37 -10.87 -13.62
N LYS A 37 10.18 -10.25 -12.76
CA LYS A 37 10.64 -10.87 -11.50
C LYS A 37 9.97 -10.19 -10.32
N VAL A 38 9.35 -10.96 -9.44
CA VAL A 38 8.80 -10.52 -8.16
C VAL A 38 9.76 -10.94 -7.04
N ILE A 39 10.27 -9.99 -6.28
CA ILE A 39 11.20 -10.21 -5.16
C ILE A 39 10.50 -9.91 -3.85
N GLU A 40 10.48 -10.89 -2.92
CA GLU A 40 9.83 -10.77 -1.61
C GLU A 40 10.76 -11.26 -0.50
N GLY A 41 10.99 -10.40 0.48
CA GLY A 41 11.92 -10.68 1.59
C GLY A 41 11.34 -11.50 2.75
N SER A 42 10.06 -11.83 2.68
CA SER A 42 9.34 -12.60 3.69
C SER A 42 8.53 -13.71 3.01
N GLU A 43 7.23 -13.73 3.21
CA GLU A 43 6.32 -14.61 2.46
C GLU A 43 5.33 -13.78 1.62
N VAL A 44 4.80 -14.39 0.59
CA VAL A 44 3.77 -13.77 -0.25
C VAL A 44 2.59 -13.33 0.62
N ALA A 45 2.23 -12.05 0.47
CA ALA A 45 1.14 -11.42 1.20
C ALA A 45 1.31 -11.43 2.73
N ALA A 46 2.55 -11.41 3.24
CA ALA A 46 2.88 -11.49 4.66
C ALA A 46 2.10 -10.51 5.53
N SER A 47 2.02 -9.24 5.12
CA SER A 47 1.26 -8.20 5.84
C SER A 47 -0.22 -8.56 6.00
N TRP A 48 -0.85 -9.11 4.96
CA TRP A 48 -2.26 -9.55 5.00
C TRP A 48 -2.48 -10.77 5.89
N LYS A 49 -1.49 -11.63 6.02
CA LYS A 49 -1.55 -12.84 6.84
C LYS A 49 -1.21 -12.62 8.31
N GLY A 50 -0.97 -11.39 8.72
CA GLY A 50 -0.58 -11.05 10.08
C GLY A 50 0.85 -11.44 10.45
N ARG A 51 1.77 -11.51 9.47
CA ARG A 51 3.17 -11.91 9.69
C ARG A 51 4.11 -10.73 9.95
N ASN A 52 3.75 -9.54 9.49
CA ASN A 52 4.58 -8.34 9.60
C ASN A 52 4.03 -7.30 10.60
N GLY A 53 3.05 -7.66 11.42
CA GLY A 53 2.50 -6.78 12.45
C GLY A 53 1.52 -5.68 11.98
N MET A 54 1.47 -5.35 10.68
CA MET A 54 0.54 -4.33 10.16
C MET A 54 -0.94 -4.67 10.39
N THR A 55 -1.25 -5.93 10.44
CA THR A 55 -2.55 -6.50 10.79
C THR A 55 -2.34 -7.81 11.54
N SER A 56 -3.33 -8.25 12.30
CA SER A 56 -3.33 -9.59 12.90
C SER A 56 -3.71 -10.69 11.89
N GLY A 57 -4.24 -10.27 10.73
CA GLY A 57 -4.88 -11.16 9.77
C GLY A 57 -6.35 -11.46 10.07
N GLU A 58 -6.84 -11.13 11.26
CA GLU A 58 -8.22 -11.40 11.68
C GLU A 58 -9.17 -10.24 11.39
N GLU A 59 -8.66 -9.04 11.19
CA GLU A 59 -9.45 -7.85 10.89
C GLU A 59 -10.22 -8.03 9.56
N PRO A 60 -11.43 -7.47 9.47
CA PRO A 60 -12.18 -7.48 8.23
C PRO A 60 -11.48 -6.62 7.17
N LEU A 61 -11.50 -7.08 5.93
CA LEU A 61 -11.04 -6.30 4.81
C LEU A 61 -11.94 -5.07 4.64
N ALA A 62 -11.37 -3.88 4.65
CA ALA A 62 -12.10 -2.62 4.56
C ALA A 62 -12.72 -2.35 3.17
N VAL A 63 -12.48 -3.22 2.20
CA VAL A 63 -13.04 -3.18 0.85
C VAL A 63 -13.60 -4.55 0.49
N THR A 64 -14.66 -4.57 -0.33
CA THR A 64 -15.20 -5.86 -0.78
C THR A 64 -14.16 -6.67 -1.57
N PRO A 65 -14.01 -7.98 -1.34
CA PRO A 65 -13.06 -8.81 -2.06
C PRO A 65 -13.43 -9.01 -3.55
N ILE A 66 -14.61 -8.58 -3.98
CA ILE A 66 -15.01 -8.53 -5.39
C ILE A 66 -14.19 -7.49 -6.16
N LYS A 67 -13.67 -6.45 -5.47
CA LYS A 67 -12.63 -5.58 -6.01
C LYS A 67 -11.29 -6.30 -5.96
N ASP A 68 -11.17 -7.33 -6.77
CA ASP A 68 -10.02 -8.22 -6.85
C ASP A 68 -8.88 -7.66 -7.72
N ILE A 69 -7.92 -8.51 -8.07
CA ILE A 69 -6.69 -8.08 -8.77
C ILE A 69 -6.93 -7.52 -10.18
N GLY A 70 -8.04 -7.84 -10.83
CA GLY A 70 -8.41 -7.35 -12.17
C GLY A 70 -9.32 -6.13 -12.14
N PHE A 71 -9.92 -5.80 -10.98
CA PHE A 71 -10.88 -4.70 -10.87
C PHE A 71 -10.24 -3.35 -11.25
N PRO A 72 -10.88 -2.52 -12.08
CA PRO A 72 -12.27 -2.59 -12.57
C PRO A 72 -12.49 -3.32 -13.90
N TYR A 73 -11.55 -4.11 -14.41
CA TYR A 73 -11.66 -4.83 -15.69
C TYR A 73 -11.93 -3.88 -16.89
N GLN A 74 -11.10 -2.88 -17.02
CA GLN A 74 -11.19 -1.83 -18.04
C GLN A 74 -9.89 -1.73 -18.85
N SER A 75 -9.27 -2.87 -19.16
CA SER A 75 -8.00 -2.90 -19.91
C SER A 75 -8.13 -2.37 -21.32
N HIS A 76 -9.36 -2.36 -21.89
CA HIS A 76 -9.66 -1.78 -23.19
C HIS A 76 -9.34 -0.27 -23.28
N ILE A 77 -9.37 0.47 -22.14
CA ILE A 77 -9.02 1.90 -22.11
C ILE A 77 -7.56 2.12 -22.51
N GLU A 78 -6.66 1.26 -22.04
CA GLU A 78 -5.22 1.37 -22.31
C GLU A 78 -4.76 0.53 -23.54
N PHE A 79 -5.47 -0.55 -23.87
CA PHE A 79 -5.01 -1.55 -24.84
C PHE A 79 -6.01 -1.85 -25.96
N GLY A 80 -7.12 -1.08 -26.07
CA GLY A 80 -8.14 -1.29 -27.11
C GLY A 80 -8.71 -2.73 -27.12
N GLU A 81 -8.84 -3.34 -28.29
CA GLU A 81 -9.37 -4.70 -28.46
C GLU A 81 -8.57 -5.76 -27.70
N ALA A 82 -7.25 -5.62 -27.63
CA ALA A 82 -6.41 -6.52 -26.83
C ALA A 82 -6.79 -6.49 -25.33
N GLY A 83 -7.26 -5.34 -24.84
CA GLY A 83 -7.68 -5.17 -23.45
C GLY A 83 -8.89 -6.02 -23.09
N GLU A 84 -9.85 -6.21 -23.99
CA GLU A 84 -11.01 -7.09 -23.74
C GLU A 84 -10.59 -8.55 -23.58
N ALA A 85 -9.67 -9.03 -24.44
CA ALA A 85 -9.13 -10.39 -24.33
C ALA A 85 -8.32 -10.57 -23.04
N ILE A 86 -7.56 -9.54 -22.63
CA ILE A 86 -6.79 -9.56 -21.38
C ILE A 86 -7.75 -9.64 -20.17
N ASP A 87 -8.82 -8.84 -20.14
CA ASP A 87 -9.79 -8.86 -19.04
C ASP A 87 -10.53 -10.20 -18.97
N ALA A 88 -10.87 -10.80 -20.11
CA ALA A 88 -11.45 -12.15 -20.16
C ALA A 88 -10.48 -13.21 -19.61
N ALA A 89 -9.18 -13.13 -19.94
CA ALA A 89 -8.17 -14.04 -19.42
C ALA A 89 -7.93 -13.83 -17.91
N LEU A 90 -8.08 -12.62 -17.39
CA LEU A 90 -7.98 -12.33 -15.96
C LEU A 90 -9.12 -12.96 -15.13
N ALA A 91 -10.25 -13.33 -15.74
CA ALA A 91 -11.37 -13.94 -15.04
C ALA A 91 -10.98 -15.21 -14.27
N GLN A 92 -9.92 -15.92 -14.70
CA GLN A 92 -9.38 -17.08 -13.99
C GLN A 92 -8.75 -16.76 -12.63
N PHE A 93 -8.40 -15.49 -12.37
CA PHE A 93 -7.75 -15.01 -11.16
C PHE A 93 -8.70 -14.24 -10.22
N THR A 94 -9.99 -14.20 -10.51
CA THR A 94 -10.97 -13.49 -9.69
C THR A 94 -11.11 -14.10 -8.29
N TRP A 95 -11.54 -13.28 -7.33
CA TRP A 95 -11.96 -13.75 -6.02
C TRP A 95 -12.98 -14.89 -6.10
N GLN A 96 -13.94 -14.76 -7.01
CA GLN A 96 -14.94 -15.81 -7.24
C GLN A 96 -14.30 -17.14 -7.61
N GLN A 97 -13.36 -17.17 -8.54
CA GLN A 97 -12.65 -18.37 -8.96
C GLN A 97 -11.82 -18.98 -7.82
N HIS A 98 -11.18 -18.13 -7.00
CA HIS A 98 -10.51 -18.59 -5.78
C HIS A 98 -11.49 -19.31 -4.85
N MET A 99 -12.63 -18.68 -4.54
CA MET A 99 -13.64 -19.27 -3.66
C MET A 99 -14.23 -20.59 -4.22
N ILE A 100 -14.45 -20.66 -5.56
CA ILE A 100 -14.88 -21.91 -6.23
C ILE A 100 -13.80 -23.00 -6.06
N SER A 101 -12.53 -22.66 -6.30
CA SER A 101 -11.41 -23.62 -6.14
C SER A 101 -11.30 -24.19 -4.72
N LYS A 102 -11.66 -23.39 -3.73
CA LYS A 102 -11.72 -23.79 -2.30
C LYS A 102 -13.04 -24.46 -1.91
N ARG A 103 -14.01 -24.58 -2.80
CA ARG A 103 -15.37 -25.09 -2.54
C ARG A 103 -16.10 -24.30 -1.45
N ARG A 104 -15.84 -23.00 -1.34
CA ARG A 104 -16.41 -22.09 -0.33
C ARG A 104 -17.38 -21.06 -0.94
N TYR A 105 -17.51 -20.99 -2.28
CA TYR A 105 -18.24 -19.93 -2.95
C TYR A 105 -19.71 -19.88 -2.56
N ALA A 106 -20.44 -21.03 -2.68
CA ALA A 106 -21.86 -21.08 -2.35
C ALA A 106 -22.11 -20.63 -0.91
N ARG A 107 -21.35 -21.16 0.06
CA ARG A 107 -21.49 -20.76 1.47
C ARG A 107 -21.25 -19.29 1.71
N TRP A 108 -20.30 -18.67 0.99
CA TRP A 108 -20.01 -17.25 1.11
C TRP A 108 -21.15 -16.39 0.55
N VAL A 109 -21.75 -16.81 -0.59
CA VAL A 109 -22.93 -16.17 -1.18
C VAL A 109 -24.14 -16.30 -0.26
N ASP A 110 -24.41 -17.51 0.26
CA ASP A 110 -25.53 -17.78 1.17
C ASP A 110 -25.44 -16.95 2.46
N ALA A 111 -24.22 -16.61 2.89
CA ALA A 111 -23.97 -15.75 4.04
C ALA A 111 -24.14 -14.23 3.72
N GLY A 112 -24.57 -13.86 2.50
CA GLY A 112 -24.73 -12.48 2.07
C GLY A 112 -23.45 -11.83 1.54
N SER A 113 -22.48 -12.62 1.12
CA SER A 113 -21.18 -12.14 0.59
C SER A 113 -20.46 -11.17 1.55
N PRO A 114 -20.28 -11.54 2.84
CA PRO A 114 -19.70 -10.65 3.84
C PRO A 114 -18.27 -10.28 3.48
N SER A 115 -17.76 -9.20 4.10
CA SER A 115 -16.35 -8.89 4.09
C SER A 115 -15.54 -10.07 4.64
N VAL A 116 -14.34 -10.27 4.09
CA VAL A 116 -13.45 -11.36 4.47
C VAL A 116 -12.35 -10.86 5.38
N ARG A 117 -11.68 -11.76 6.08
CA ARG A 117 -10.54 -11.38 6.91
C ARG A 117 -9.31 -11.08 6.05
N HIS A 118 -8.42 -10.26 6.56
CA HIS A 118 -7.16 -9.94 5.89
C HIS A 118 -6.39 -11.22 5.49
N ARG A 119 -6.32 -12.23 6.37
CA ARG A 119 -5.64 -13.50 6.06
C ARG A 119 -6.28 -14.26 4.90
N ASP A 120 -7.62 -14.27 4.80
CA ASP A 120 -8.31 -14.94 3.70
C ASP A 120 -8.01 -14.24 2.37
N TYR A 121 -7.92 -12.91 2.40
CA TYR A 121 -7.47 -12.14 1.24
C TYR A 121 -5.98 -12.38 0.93
N GLY A 122 -5.13 -12.49 1.95
CA GLY A 122 -3.73 -12.88 1.81
C GLY A 122 -3.55 -14.28 1.17
N GLU A 123 -4.40 -15.25 1.53
CA GLU A 123 -4.45 -16.56 0.86
C GLU A 123 -4.86 -16.46 -0.61
N TYR A 124 -5.81 -15.58 -0.92
CA TYR A 124 -6.20 -15.29 -2.30
C TYR A 124 -5.04 -14.71 -3.11
N LEU A 125 -4.32 -13.72 -2.59
CA LEU A 125 -3.16 -13.13 -3.26
C LEU A 125 -2.05 -14.17 -3.51
N ALA A 126 -1.78 -15.02 -2.54
CA ALA A 126 -0.82 -16.13 -2.70
C ALA A 126 -1.27 -17.14 -3.76
N TRP A 127 -2.58 -17.44 -3.82
CA TRP A 127 -3.16 -18.28 -4.84
C TRP A 127 -3.02 -17.66 -6.24
N VAL A 128 -3.25 -16.37 -6.41
CA VAL A 128 -3.04 -15.64 -7.67
C VAL A 128 -1.59 -15.77 -8.11
N LEU A 129 -0.64 -15.39 -7.24
CA LEU A 129 0.79 -15.43 -7.57
C LEU A 129 1.29 -16.81 -7.89
N SER A 130 0.80 -17.87 -7.23
CA SER A 130 1.18 -19.26 -7.53
C SER A 130 0.69 -19.74 -8.91
N ARG A 131 -0.35 -19.12 -9.47
CA ARG A 131 -0.94 -19.46 -10.76
C ARG A 131 -0.43 -18.58 -11.90
N ALA A 132 0.02 -17.37 -11.60
CA ALA A 132 0.58 -16.45 -12.56
C ALA A 132 2.03 -16.85 -12.89
N THR A 133 2.23 -17.76 -13.86
CA THR A 133 3.52 -18.37 -14.17
C THR A 133 4.11 -17.97 -15.52
N ALA A 134 3.27 -17.56 -16.49
CA ALA A 134 3.75 -17.20 -17.82
C ALA A 134 4.53 -15.86 -17.80
N GLY A 135 5.86 -15.95 -17.89
CA GLY A 135 6.77 -14.79 -17.83
C GLY A 135 7.01 -14.23 -16.44
N ILE A 136 6.59 -14.94 -15.39
CA ILE A 136 6.77 -14.53 -13.99
C ILE A 136 7.79 -15.42 -13.31
N GLU A 137 8.77 -14.79 -12.71
CA GLU A 137 9.76 -15.42 -11.82
C GLU A 137 9.58 -14.88 -10.40
N HIS A 138 9.57 -15.76 -9.42
CA HIS A 138 9.51 -15.41 -7.99
C HIS A 138 10.86 -15.66 -7.35
N LEU A 139 11.33 -14.68 -6.57
CA LEU A 139 12.53 -14.79 -5.77
C LEU A 139 12.20 -14.47 -4.30
N SER A 140 12.48 -15.44 -3.43
CA SER A 140 12.41 -15.23 -1.98
C SER A 140 13.73 -14.66 -1.50
N ALA A 141 13.82 -13.35 -1.44
CA ALA A 141 15.03 -12.61 -1.07
C ALA A 141 14.67 -11.20 -0.57
N ARG A 142 15.51 -10.64 0.28
CA ARG A 142 15.40 -9.26 0.73
C ARG A 142 16.20 -8.35 -0.18
N VAL A 143 15.56 -7.39 -0.84
CA VAL A 143 16.27 -6.34 -1.59
C VAL A 143 17.06 -5.48 -0.59
N SER A 144 18.37 -5.46 -0.76
CA SER A 144 19.30 -4.71 0.09
C SER A 144 19.74 -3.39 -0.54
N GLN A 145 19.88 -3.36 -1.87
CA GLN A 145 20.33 -2.17 -2.58
C GLN A 145 19.75 -2.12 -4.00
N VAL A 146 19.53 -0.91 -4.48
CA VAL A 146 19.12 -0.64 -5.86
C VAL A 146 20.05 0.43 -6.46
N THR A 147 20.68 0.10 -7.58
CA THR A 147 21.61 0.99 -8.28
C THR A 147 21.26 1.10 -9.76
N LEU A 148 21.96 1.97 -10.47
CA LEU A 148 21.95 2.03 -11.93
C LEU A 148 23.16 1.27 -12.48
N ASP A 149 23.03 0.72 -13.68
CA ASP A 149 24.16 0.20 -14.43
C ASP A 149 25.14 1.33 -14.83
N GLU A 150 26.27 1.00 -15.43
CA GLU A 150 27.29 1.99 -15.82
C GLU A 150 26.77 3.01 -16.85
N ALA A 151 25.86 2.59 -17.71
CA ALA A 151 25.24 3.45 -18.72
C ALA A 151 24.09 4.31 -18.15
N GLY A 152 23.58 4.00 -16.95
CA GLY A 152 22.42 4.66 -16.34
C GLY A 152 21.09 4.32 -17.05
N GLU A 153 21.05 3.21 -17.79
CA GLU A 153 19.90 2.79 -18.59
C GLU A 153 19.09 1.64 -18.00
N ARG A 154 19.63 0.98 -16.97
CA ARG A 154 19.01 -0.18 -16.31
C ARG A 154 19.08 -0.05 -14.80
N TRP A 155 18.06 -0.57 -14.13
CA TRP A 155 18.11 -0.82 -12.69
C TRP A 155 18.86 -2.10 -12.40
N VAL A 156 19.70 -2.04 -11.39
CA VAL A 156 20.42 -3.17 -10.81
C VAL A 156 19.94 -3.36 -9.38
N VAL A 157 19.27 -4.47 -9.12
CA VAL A 157 18.70 -4.82 -7.83
C VAL A 157 19.56 -5.89 -7.17
N GLU A 158 20.11 -5.60 -6.01
CA GLU A 158 20.81 -6.56 -5.16
C GLU A 158 19.85 -7.11 -4.13
N ALA A 159 19.84 -8.44 -3.99
CA ALA A 159 18.95 -9.16 -3.10
C ALA A 159 19.72 -10.19 -2.26
N GLU A 160 19.45 -10.23 -0.98
CA GLU A 160 20.03 -11.15 0.01
C GLU A 160 19.17 -12.40 0.11
N GLU A 161 19.78 -13.55 -0.13
CA GLU A 161 19.24 -14.90 -0.02
C GLU A 161 20.00 -15.68 1.05
N ASP A 162 19.50 -16.82 1.52
CA ASP A 162 20.15 -17.66 2.53
C ASP A 162 21.57 -18.13 2.15
N GLY A 163 21.99 -18.00 0.91
CA GLY A 163 23.30 -18.41 0.39
C GLY A 163 24.23 -17.27 -0.06
N GLY A 164 23.81 -16.02 0.09
CA GLY A 164 24.59 -14.87 -0.38
C GLY A 164 23.75 -13.79 -1.05
N THR A 165 24.41 -12.89 -1.76
CA THR A 165 23.76 -11.81 -2.49
C THR A 165 23.65 -12.15 -3.98
N SER A 166 22.47 -12.00 -4.55
CA SER A 166 22.22 -12.10 -5.98
C SER A 166 21.98 -10.73 -6.60
N ARG A 167 22.26 -10.62 -7.92
CA ARG A 167 22.15 -9.37 -8.68
C ARG A 167 21.22 -9.56 -9.86
N HIS A 168 20.22 -8.69 -9.99
CA HIS A 168 19.21 -8.74 -11.03
C HIS A 168 19.13 -7.42 -11.78
N VAL A 169 18.91 -7.48 -13.10
CA VAL A 169 18.88 -6.30 -13.97
C VAL A 169 17.51 -6.16 -14.62
N CYS A 170 16.98 -4.92 -14.68
CA CYS A 170 15.69 -4.66 -15.34
C CYS A 170 15.62 -3.29 -16.00
N ARG A 171 14.69 -3.17 -16.97
CA ARG A 171 14.37 -1.91 -17.67
C ARG A 171 13.49 -0.99 -16.85
N ALA A 172 12.64 -1.55 -15.99
CA ALA A 172 11.76 -0.81 -15.09
C ALA A 172 11.68 -1.47 -13.71
N LEU A 173 11.49 -0.65 -12.68
CA LEU A 173 11.39 -1.09 -11.30
C LEU A 173 10.06 -0.63 -10.70
N VAL A 174 9.38 -1.51 -9.96
CA VAL A 174 8.20 -1.19 -9.16
C VAL A 174 8.50 -1.35 -7.67
N LEU A 175 8.28 -0.32 -6.89
CA LEU A 175 8.26 -0.37 -5.44
C LEU A 175 6.81 -0.38 -4.96
N THR A 176 6.32 -1.51 -4.44
CA THR A 176 4.90 -1.68 -4.13
C THR A 176 4.47 -0.97 -2.84
N GLY A 177 5.42 -0.63 -1.96
CA GLY A 177 5.17 -0.03 -0.65
C GLY A 177 4.70 -1.04 0.41
N PRO A 178 4.24 -0.57 1.57
CA PRO A 178 3.91 0.82 1.92
C PRO A 178 5.11 1.71 2.31
N GLY A 179 6.30 1.17 2.48
CA GLY A 179 7.46 1.84 3.02
C GLY A 179 7.83 1.33 4.42
N ILE A 180 8.73 2.04 5.09
CA ILE A 180 9.03 1.82 6.51
C ILE A 180 8.05 2.61 7.38
N HIS A 181 7.83 2.18 8.61
CA HIS A 181 7.00 2.93 9.55
C HIS A 181 7.60 4.31 9.83
N ARG A 182 6.73 5.29 10.04
CA ARG A 182 7.15 6.59 10.53
C ARG A 182 7.49 6.48 12.00
N ALA A 183 8.75 6.69 12.34
CA ALA A 183 9.14 6.85 13.73
C ALA A 183 8.73 8.25 14.19
N PHE A 184 8.25 8.39 15.42
CA PHE A 184 8.33 9.65 16.13
C PHE A 184 9.51 9.60 17.09
N GLN A 185 10.10 10.75 17.36
CA GLN A 185 11.19 10.85 18.31
C GLN A 185 10.63 10.50 19.69
N HIS A 186 11.36 9.67 20.42
CA HIS A 186 11.08 9.33 21.80
C HIS A 186 12.40 9.22 22.56
N GLU A 187 12.35 9.42 23.85
CA GLU A 187 13.50 9.22 24.72
C GLU A 187 13.89 7.73 24.77
N PRO A 188 15.18 7.39 24.80
CA PRO A 188 15.66 6.00 24.89
C PRO A 188 15.09 5.23 26.08
N ALA A 189 14.84 5.92 27.19
CA ALA A 189 14.32 5.34 28.43
C ALA A 189 12.94 4.67 28.26
N VAL A 190 12.12 5.13 27.32
CA VAL A 190 10.77 4.59 27.06
C VAL A 190 10.69 3.66 25.84
N ALA A 191 11.83 3.33 25.22
CA ALA A 191 11.85 2.52 23.99
C ALA A 191 11.14 1.16 24.11
N ASP A 192 11.20 0.54 25.29
CA ASP A 192 10.55 -0.74 25.55
C ASP A 192 9.03 -0.65 25.73
N ARG A 193 8.48 0.57 25.84
CA ARG A 193 7.06 0.87 26.02
C ARG A 193 6.41 1.47 24.78
N VAL A 194 7.22 1.75 23.74
CA VAL A 194 6.76 2.31 22.47
C VAL A 194 6.78 1.22 21.39
N PHE A 195 5.63 0.91 20.84
CA PHE A 195 5.46 -0.06 19.76
C PHE A 195 5.09 0.63 18.46
N HIS A 196 5.37 0.00 17.33
CA HIS A 196 4.83 0.41 16.04
C HIS A 196 3.65 -0.47 15.64
N CYS A 197 2.74 0.05 14.84
CA CYS A 197 1.60 -0.72 14.34
C CYS A 197 1.99 -1.93 13.48
N ASP A 198 3.23 -1.96 12.98
CA ASP A 198 3.84 -3.08 12.26
C ASP A 198 4.75 -3.96 13.14
N SER A 199 4.78 -3.72 14.45
CA SER A 199 5.47 -4.58 15.41
C SER A 199 4.92 -6.00 15.37
N LYS A 200 5.81 -6.96 15.56
CA LYS A 200 5.41 -8.36 15.66
C LYS A 200 4.49 -8.57 16.86
N ARG A 201 3.58 -9.51 16.76
CA ARG A 201 2.65 -9.86 17.85
C ARG A 201 3.35 -10.04 19.19
N GLU A 202 4.56 -10.60 19.18
CA GLU A 202 5.38 -10.81 20.38
C GLU A 202 5.71 -9.50 21.11
N GLU A 203 5.84 -8.39 20.40
CA GLU A 203 6.13 -7.09 21.05
C GLU A 203 4.90 -6.58 21.83
N PHE A 204 3.70 -6.76 21.31
CA PHE A 204 2.48 -6.40 22.04
C PHE A 204 2.22 -7.30 23.28
N THR A 205 2.86 -8.47 23.37
CA THR A 205 2.79 -9.30 24.58
C THR A 205 3.59 -8.71 25.76
N ARG A 206 4.42 -7.69 25.53
CA ARG A 206 5.07 -6.93 26.61
C ARG A 206 4.06 -6.18 27.49
N ILE A 207 2.90 -5.85 26.94
CA ILE A 207 1.78 -5.33 27.75
C ILE A 207 1.30 -6.45 28.67
N PRO A 208 1.32 -6.30 30.00
CA PRO A 208 0.96 -7.34 30.94
C PRO A 208 -0.45 -7.88 30.73
N GLU A 209 -0.64 -9.18 30.93
CA GLU A 209 -1.94 -9.82 30.90
C GLU A 209 -2.57 -9.81 32.29
N GLY A 210 -3.88 -9.49 32.36
CA GLY A 210 -4.62 -9.47 33.63
C GLY A 210 -4.33 -8.26 34.51
N GLU A 211 -3.57 -7.28 34.01
CA GLU A 211 -3.31 -6.01 34.68
C GLU A 211 -4.03 -4.89 33.96
N ARG A 212 -4.56 -3.95 34.74
CA ARG A 212 -5.16 -2.74 34.20
C ARG A 212 -4.05 -1.80 33.77
N CYS A 213 -4.03 -1.46 32.48
CA CYS A 213 -3.08 -0.50 31.94
C CYS A 213 -3.75 0.48 30.95
N ASP A 214 -3.12 1.62 30.75
CA ASP A 214 -3.53 2.66 29.83
C ASP A 214 -2.60 2.70 28.63
N VAL A 215 -3.16 2.50 27.43
CA VAL A 215 -2.38 2.43 26.17
C VAL A 215 -2.77 3.60 25.27
N ALA A 216 -1.82 4.43 24.91
CA ALA A 216 -2.00 5.46 23.91
C ALA A 216 -1.85 4.88 22.49
N ILE A 217 -2.79 5.18 21.61
CA ILE A 217 -2.74 4.86 20.18
C ILE A 217 -2.57 6.17 19.41
N VAL A 218 -1.43 6.38 18.79
CA VAL A 218 -1.13 7.64 18.10
C VAL A 218 -1.38 7.51 16.61
N GLY A 219 -2.46 8.11 16.12
CA GLY A 219 -2.88 8.09 14.72
C GLY A 219 -4.39 8.08 14.55
N GLY A 220 -4.89 8.59 13.42
CA GLY A 220 -6.32 8.72 13.12
C GLY A 220 -6.77 7.94 11.88
N GLY A 221 -6.12 6.84 11.53
CA GLY A 221 -6.44 6.05 10.34
C GLY A 221 -6.52 4.55 10.59
N GLU A 222 -6.62 3.78 9.51
CA GLU A 222 -6.82 2.32 9.52
C GLU A 222 -5.78 1.56 10.37
N SER A 223 -4.53 2.03 10.43
CA SER A 223 -3.50 1.40 11.28
C SER A 223 -3.82 1.54 12.76
N ALA A 224 -4.33 2.72 13.17
CA ALA A 224 -4.76 2.95 14.55
C ALA A 224 -5.99 2.11 14.90
N LEU A 225 -6.94 2.00 13.96
CA LEU A 225 -8.13 1.16 14.12
C LEU A 225 -7.74 -0.31 14.27
N SER A 226 -6.88 -0.83 13.39
CA SER A 226 -6.40 -2.21 13.42
C SER A 226 -5.66 -2.52 14.73
N ALA A 227 -4.75 -1.63 15.16
CA ALA A 227 -4.04 -1.77 16.42
C ALA A 227 -4.99 -1.78 17.63
N THR A 228 -5.96 -0.87 17.66
CA THR A 228 -6.97 -0.80 18.74
C THR A 228 -7.82 -2.06 18.78
N MET A 229 -8.31 -2.52 17.62
CA MET A 229 -9.11 -3.75 17.54
C MET A 229 -8.34 -4.98 18.04
N PHE A 230 -7.09 -5.10 17.63
CA PHE A 230 -6.21 -6.19 18.05
C PHE A 230 -5.89 -6.15 19.54
N LEU A 231 -5.49 -4.98 20.06
CA LEU A 231 -5.10 -4.81 21.46
C LEU A 231 -6.29 -5.01 22.41
N ARG A 232 -7.49 -4.58 22.03
CA ARG A 232 -8.71 -4.81 22.82
C ARG A 232 -9.02 -6.29 23.04
N GLU A 233 -8.76 -7.12 22.05
CA GLU A 233 -8.94 -8.57 22.15
C GLU A 233 -7.80 -9.22 22.94
N LEU A 234 -6.57 -8.75 22.72
CA LEU A 234 -5.37 -9.29 23.38
C LEU A 234 -5.30 -8.90 24.88
N ARG A 235 -5.75 -7.69 25.21
CA ARG A 235 -5.65 -7.09 26.56
C ARG A 235 -7.01 -6.50 26.99
N PRO A 236 -7.97 -7.35 27.40
CA PRO A 236 -9.33 -6.92 27.73
C PRO A 236 -9.39 -5.99 28.96
N ASP A 237 -8.38 -6.00 29.81
CA ASP A 237 -8.31 -5.19 31.03
C ASP A 237 -7.73 -3.80 30.82
N CYS A 238 -7.14 -3.52 29.62
CA CYS A 238 -6.55 -2.22 29.29
C CYS A 238 -7.59 -1.22 28.80
N ARG A 239 -7.27 0.07 28.97
CA ARG A 239 -7.92 1.22 28.34
C ARG A 239 -7.08 1.74 27.19
N PHE A 240 -7.73 2.38 26.24
CA PHE A 240 -7.09 2.86 25.02
C PHE A 240 -7.49 4.30 24.74
N THR A 241 -6.52 5.20 24.60
CA THR A 241 -6.76 6.58 24.17
C THR A 241 -6.18 6.77 22.78
N ILE A 242 -7.03 7.07 21.80
CA ILE A 242 -6.65 7.31 20.41
C ILE A 242 -6.39 8.81 20.21
N TYR A 243 -5.12 9.16 19.97
CA TYR A 243 -4.70 10.52 19.68
C TYR A 243 -4.77 10.79 18.18
N THR A 244 -5.61 11.72 17.77
CA THR A 244 -5.79 12.10 16.36
C THR A 244 -5.85 13.62 16.21
N PRO A 245 -5.19 14.22 15.19
CA PRO A 245 -5.21 15.66 15.00
C PRO A 245 -6.54 16.20 14.47
N LEU A 246 -7.43 15.32 14.02
CA LEU A 246 -8.75 15.64 13.51
C LEU A 246 -9.81 14.81 14.21
N LEU A 247 -11.07 15.22 14.14
CA LEU A 247 -12.18 14.39 14.59
C LEU A 247 -12.13 13.01 13.94
N PRO A 248 -12.44 11.95 14.69
CA PRO A 248 -12.52 10.61 14.12
C PRO A 248 -13.54 10.60 12.97
N MET A 249 -13.05 10.37 11.76
CA MET A 249 -13.90 10.37 10.58
C MET A 249 -14.09 8.96 10.06
N SER A 250 -15.34 8.64 9.74
CA SER A 250 -15.64 7.45 8.96
C SER A 250 -15.30 7.67 7.49
N ARG A 251 -14.77 6.64 6.84
CA ARG A 251 -14.53 6.67 5.40
C ARG A 251 -15.85 6.93 4.65
N GLY A 252 -15.80 7.85 3.68
CA GLY A 252 -16.89 8.02 2.73
C GLY A 252 -17.01 6.81 1.80
N GLU A 253 -18.23 6.35 1.56
CA GLU A 253 -18.51 5.15 0.74
C GLU A 253 -19.64 5.37 -0.26
N SER A 254 -19.87 6.61 -0.68
CA SER A 254 -20.86 6.88 -1.73
C SER A 254 -20.44 6.26 -3.07
N PHE A 255 -21.42 6.08 -3.94
CA PHE A 255 -21.16 5.59 -5.31
C PHE A 255 -20.12 6.44 -6.05
N LEU A 256 -20.18 7.76 -5.93
CA LEU A 256 -19.25 8.68 -6.58
C LEU A 256 -17.83 8.56 -6.01
N GLU A 257 -17.69 8.47 -4.69
CA GLU A 257 -16.40 8.26 -4.03
C GLU A 257 -15.77 6.95 -4.48
N ASN A 258 -16.53 5.85 -4.50
CA ASN A 258 -16.05 4.57 -5.02
C ASN A 258 -15.60 4.65 -6.48
N ARG A 259 -16.28 5.43 -7.31
CA ARG A 259 -15.92 5.64 -8.72
C ARG A 259 -14.59 6.40 -8.86
N VAL A 260 -14.31 7.38 -8.00
CA VAL A 260 -13.02 8.08 -7.97
C VAL A 260 -11.86 7.10 -7.73
N PHE A 261 -12.05 6.13 -6.83
CA PHE A 261 -11.04 5.10 -6.58
C PHE A 261 -10.81 4.18 -7.77
N SER A 262 -11.88 3.74 -8.44
CA SER A 262 -11.81 2.73 -9.51
C SER A 262 -11.58 3.29 -10.89
N ASN A 263 -11.96 4.56 -11.14
CA ASN A 263 -11.82 5.22 -12.44
C ASN A 263 -11.62 6.73 -12.27
N PRO A 264 -10.45 7.16 -11.80
CA PRO A 264 -10.15 8.58 -11.57
C PRO A 264 -10.20 9.41 -12.86
N ASP A 265 -9.88 8.83 -14.01
CA ASP A 265 -9.92 9.55 -15.30
C ASP A 265 -11.36 9.96 -15.68
N ALA A 266 -12.33 9.07 -15.44
CA ALA A 266 -13.73 9.36 -15.73
C ALA A 266 -14.33 10.50 -14.90
N VAL A 267 -13.71 10.85 -13.79
CA VAL A 267 -14.09 11.99 -12.95
C VAL A 267 -13.17 13.19 -13.10
N GLY A 268 -12.20 13.12 -14.02
CA GLY A 268 -11.28 14.21 -14.30
C GLY A 268 -10.31 14.51 -13.14
N TRP A 269 -9.82 13.49 -12.41
CA TRP A 269 -8.98 13.66 -11.23
C TRP A 269 -7.77 14.58 -11.45
N GLU A 270 -7.06 14.41 -12.57
CA GLU A 270 -5.88 15.24 -12.88
C GLU A 270 -6.20 16.73 -13.09
N SER A 271 -7.44 17.05 -13.49
CA SER A 271 -7.89 18.43 -13.69
C SER A 271 -8.37 19.13 -12.42
N LEU A 272 -8.56 18.39 -11.32
CA LEU A 272 -8.89 18.96 -10.03
C LEU A 272 -7.69 19.71 -9.46
N ASP A 273 -7.94 20.80 -8.76
CA ASP A 273 -6.89 21.50 -8.02
C ASP A 273 -6.38 20.67 -6.84
N GLN A 274 -5.19 21.00 -6.38
CA GLN A 274 -4.49 20.24 -5.33
C GLN A 274 -5.25 20.24 -3.99
N VAL A 275 -5.96 21.33 -3.67
CA VAL A 275 -6.74 21.42 -2.42
C VAL A 275 -7.88 20.42 -2.45
N THR A 276 -8.67 20.43 -3.53
CA THR A 276 -9.78 19.50 -3.74
C THR A 276 -9.32 18.04 -3.67
N ARG A 277 -8.20 17.69 -4.32
CA ARG A 277 -7.64 16.34 -4.26
C ARG A 277 -7.21 15.93 -2.85
N ARG A 278 -6.56 16.83 -2.12
CA ARG A 278 -6.14 16.60 -0.73
C ARG A 278 -7.34 16.43 0.20
N ASP A 279 -8.35 17.26 0.06
CA ASP A 279 -9.55 17.18 0.90
C ASP A 279 -10.31 15.88 0.64
N PHE A 280 -10.43 15.47 -0.62
CA PHE A 280 -11.01 14.17 -0.95
C PHE A 280 -10.25 13.01 -0.29
N VAL A 281 -8.91 12.98 -0.40
CA VAL A 281 -8.07 11.92 0.17
C VAL A 281 -8.16 11.89 1.69
N LYS A 282 -8.19 13.05 2.36
CA LYS A 282 -8.37 13.14 3.81
C LYS A 282 -9.72 12.60 4.27
N HIS A 283 -10.75 12.70 3.43
CA HIS A 283 -12.11 12.29 3.77
C HIS A 283 -12.42 10.83 3.43
N SER A 284 -11.65 10.23 2.53
CA SER A 284 -11.97 8.91 1.99
C SER A 284 -10.86 7.86 2.08
N ASP A 285 -9.59 8.26 2.30
CA ASP A 285 -8.44 7.34 2.25
C ASP A 285 -7.46 7.48 3.42
N ARG A 286 -7.11 8.71 3.80
CA ARG A 286 -6.06 8.97 4.81
C ARG A 286 -6.63 9.62 6.06
N GLY A 287 -6.35 9.05 7.23
CA GLY A 287 -6.85 9.57 8.49
C GLY A 287 -8.35 9.32 8.70
N VAL A 288 -8.87 8.25 8.12
CA VAL A 288 -10.27 7.80 8.26
C VAL A 288 -10.32 6.36 8.77
N PHE A 289 -11.43 6.00 9.37
CA PHE A 289 -11.72 4.66 9.88
C PHE A 289 -12.74 3.96 8.99
N ASP A 290 -12.58 2.67 8.81
CA ASP A 290 -13.61 1.80 8.25
C ASP A 290 -14.88 1.86 9.10
N PRO A 291 -16.08 2.16 8.50
CA PRO A 291 -17.30 2.40 9.27
C PRO A 291 -17.73 1.24 10.19
N PRO A 292 -17.75 -0.03 9.72
CA PRO A 292 -18.10 -1.17 10.56
C PRO A 292 -17.19 -1.35 11.78
N SER A 293 -15.89 -1.12 11.62
CA SER A 293 -14.92 -1.26 12.71
C SER A 293 -14.92 -0.06 13.65
N LEU A 294 -15.08 1.16 13.11
CA LEU A 294 -15.28 2.35 13.94
C LEU A 294 -16.50 2.19 14.87
N GLY A 295 -17.61 1.65 14.34
CA GLY A 295 -18.81 1.38 15.13
C GLY A 295 -18.57 0.43 16.31
N LYS A 296 -17.62 -0.50 16.19
CA LYS A 296 -17.27 -1.43 17.28
C LYS A 296 -16.46 -0.77 18.40
N ILE A 297 -15.62 0.21 18.09
CA ILE A 297 -14.78 0.90 19.08
C ILE A 297 -15.45 2.14 19.66
N ALA A 298 -16.34 2.80 18.90
CA ALA A 298 -16.99 4.04 19.30
C ALA A 298 -17.94 3.88 20.54
N TYR A 299 -18.39 2.67 20.80
CA TYR A 299 -19.28 2.33 21.95
C TYR A 299 -18.58 1.44 22.97
N ASP A 300 -17.26 1.32 22.93
CA ASP A 300 -16.49 0.59 23.93
C ASP A 300 -16.02 1.57 25.01
N ASP A 301 -16.50 1.42 26.23
CA ASP A 301 -16.16 2.28 27.38
C ASP A 301 -14.65 2.30 27.73
N ARG A 302 -13.87 1.41 27.10
CA ARG A 302 -12.41 1.36 27.25
C ARG A 302 -11.66 2.18 26.20
N VAL A 303 -12.37 2.74 25.20
CA VAL A 303 -11.77 3.48 24.09
C VAL A 303 -12.20 4.94 24.15
N GLU A 304 -11.23 5.82 24.26
CA GLU A 304 -11.42 7.27 24.22
C GLU A 304 -10.69 7.89 23.04
N PHE A 305 -11.18 9.04 22.58
CA PHE A 305 -10.54 9.84 21.53
C PHE A 305 -10.05 11.16 22.11
N ALA A 306 -8.75 11.43 21.95
CA ALA A 306 -8.13 12.71 22.29
C ALA A 306 -7.79 13.48 21.01
N LEU A 307 -8.32 14.70 20.89
CA LEU A 307 -8.03 15.58 19.75
C LEU A 307 -6.71 16.30 19.97
N GLY A 308 -5.71 15.95 19.19
CA GLY A 308 -4.40 16.58 19.22
C GLY A 308 -3.37 15.84 18.42
N ARG A 309 -2.35 16.56 18.00
CA ARG A 309 -1.17 16.01 17.33
C ARG A 309 -0.10 15.75 18.38
N VAL A 310 0.29 14.52 18.58
CA VAL A 310 1.42 14.17 19.44
C VAL A 310 2.70 14.76 18.84
N THR A 311 3.42 15.52 19.65
CA THR A 311 4.64 16.27 19.27
C THR A 311 5.88 15.70 19.94
N ASP A 312 5.74 15.11 21.14
CA ASP A 312 6.85 14.54 21.88
C ASP A 312 6.41 13.30 22.69
N VAL A 313 7.37 12.39 22.93
CA VAL A 313 7.19 11.15 23.67
C VAL A 313 8.40 10.96 24.57
N GLY A 314 8.20 11.03 25.87
CA GLY A 314 9.25 10.96 26.87
C GLY A 314 8.89 10.13 28.09
N GLU A 315 9.78 10.14 29.08
CA GLU A 315 9.58 9.47 30.36
C GLU A 315 8.52 10.21 31.19
N ALA A 316 7.60 9.48 31.82
CA ALA A 316 6.63 10.04 32.73
C ALA A 316 7.30 10.57 33.99
N SER A 317 6.75 11.66 34.56
CA SER A 317 7.38 12.32 35.74
C SER A 317 6.98 11.65 37.05
N GLU A 318 5.81 11.06 37.11
CA GLU A 318 5.21 10.56 38.36
C GLU A 318 5.03 9.04 38.38
N THR A 319 5.13 8.40 37.21
CA THR A 319 4.92 6.96 37.04
C THR A 319 6.07 6.32 36.27
N ASP A 320 6.20 5.00 36.35
CA ASP A 320 7.06 4.22 35.45
C ASP A 320 6.32 4.02 34.12
N GLY A 321 6.06 5.13 33.39
CA GLY A 321 5.23 5.18 32.18
C GLY A 321 5.82 6.06 31.09
N VAL A 322 4.98 6.38 30.12
CA VAL A 322 5.31 7.23 28.96
C VAL A 322 4.50 8.51 29.02
N ARG A 323 5.17 9.65 29.00
CA ARG A 323 4.56 10.97 28.84
C ARG A 323 4.39 11.28 27.34
N LEU A 324 3.17 11.67 26.96
CA LEU A 324 2.90 12.25 25.66
C LEU A 324 2.68 13.77 25.81
N GLU A 325 3.33 14.52 24.93
CA GLU A 325 2.97 15.91 24.67
C GLU A 325 2.17 15.96 23.37
N TYR A 326 1.05 16.69 23.37
CA TYR A 326 0.23 16.84 22.17
C TYR A 326 -0.33 18.25 22.06
N GLU A 327 -0.39 18.75 20.83
CA GLU A 327 -0.90 20.06 20.48
C GLU A 327 -2.34 19.94 19.95
N SER A 328 -3.24 20.70 20.53
CA SER A 328 -4.66 20.82 20.14
C SER A 328 -5.03 22.27 19.87
N SER A 329 -6.30 22.53 19.54
CA SER A 329 -6.84 23.89 19.44
C SER A 329 -6.81 24.68 20.76
N GLU A 330 -6.68 24.00 21.89
CA GLU A 330 -6.61 24.58 23.23
C GLU A 330 -5.17 24.84 23.70
N GLY A 331 -4.19 24.46 22.89
CA GLY A 331 -2.76 24.58 23.16
C GLY A 331 -2.07 23.24 23.40
N VAL A 332 -0.90 23.29 24.03
CA VAL A 332 -0.10 22.11 24.37
C VAL A 332 -0.62 21.49 25.65
N SER A 333 -0.81 20.19 25.63
CA SER A 333 -1.28 19.37 26.77
C SER A 333 -0.38 18.14 26.94
N HIS A 334 -0.44 17.54 28.12
CA HIS A 334 0.32 16.34 28.45
C HIS A 334 -0.62 15.25 28.98
N SER A 335 -0.21 14.00 28.76
CA SER A 335 -0.86 12.81 29.34
C SER A 335 0.18 11.75 29.67
N GLU A 336 -0.10 10.85 30.59
CA GLU A 336 0.74 9.72 30.95
C GLU A 336 0.04 8.42 30.64
N HIS A 337 0.77 7.45 30.10
CA HIS A 337 0.30 6.12 29.71
C HIS A 337 1.33 5.06 30.05
N ASP A 338 0.89 3.83 30.19
CA ASP A 338 1.80 2.70 30.42
C ASP A 338 2.54 2.31 29.15
N PHE A 339 1.86 2.39 27.98
CA PHE A 339 2.39 2.03 26.68
C PHE A 339 1.88 2.95 25.57
N VAL A 340 2.65 3.01 24.47
CA VAL A 340 2.30 3.79 23.28
C VAL A 340 2.40 2.94 22.02
N ALA A 341 1.34 2.91 21.22
CA ALA A 341 1.35 2.33 19.88
C ALA A 341 1.42 3.46 18.82
N ASN A 342 2.53 3.54 18.11
CA ASN A 342 2.70 4.47 17.00
C ASN A 342 2.00 3.95 15.74
N CYS A 343 0.90 4.58 15.38
CA CYS A 343 0.09 4.29 14.21
C CYS A 343 0.05 5.47 13.23
N THR A 344 1.12 6.28 13.15
CA THR A 344 1.20 7.48 12.31
C THR A 344 1.43 7.18 10.83
N GLY A 345 1.50 5.89 10.47
CA GLY A 345 1.60 5.40 9.09
C GLY A 345 3.02 5.11 8.63
N PHE A 346 3.19 5.07 7.31
CA PHE A 346 4.41 4.61 6.65
C PHE A 346 5.01 5.70 5.75
N ASP A 347 6.32 5.58 5.49
CA ASP A 347 7.07 6.48 4.63
C ASP A 347 7.83 5.69 3.56
N LEU A 348 7.33 5.76 2.34
CA LEU A 348 7.93 5.09 1.19
C LEU A 348 9.18 5.82 0.71
N LEU A 349 9.24 7.15 0.83
CA LEU A 349 10.45 7.91 0.50
C LEU A 349 11.60 7.58 1.45
N ALA A 350 11.31 7.39 2.74
CA ALA A 350 12.30 6.93 3.70
C ALA A 350 12.82 5.53 3.35
N GLN A 351 11.95 4.60 2.94
CA GLN A 351 12.39 3.29 2.44
C GLN A 351 13.28 3.44 1.20
N MET A 352 12.91 4.29 0.26
CA MET A 352 13.73 4.56 -0.92
C MET A 352 15.11 5.11 -0.55
N ARG A 353 15.20 5.98 0.46
CA ARG A 353 16.50 6.49 0.96
C ARG A 353 17.40 5.37 1.49
N THR A 354 16.84 4.30 2.06
CA THR A 354 17.63 3.14 2.51
C THR A 354 18.05 2.22 1.37
N LEU A 355 17.22 2.06 0.35
CA LEU A 355 17.48 1.20 -0.79
C LEU A 355 18.42 1.84 -1.82
N PHE A 356 18.36 3.16 -2.00
CA PHE A 356 19.14 3.87 -3.00
C PHE A 356 20.39 4.50 -2.37
N PRO A 357 21.61 4.13 -2.80
CA PRO A 357 22.85 4.78 -2.40
C PRO A 357 22.84 6.29 -2.74
N ALA A 358 23.71 7.06 -2.09
CA ALA A 358 23.78 8.52 -2.26
C ALA A 358 23.87 8.95 -3.74
N ARG A 359 24.73 8.30 -4.53
CA ARG A 359 24.89 8.57 -5.96
C ARG A 359 23.56 8.42 -6.74
N VAL A 360 22.78 7.36 -6.45
CA VAL A 360 21.49 7.15 -7.13
C VAL A 360 20.46 8.18 -6.68
N ARG A 361 20.47 8.55 -5.40
CA ARG A 361 19.60 9.60 -4.88
C ARG A 361 19.90 10.97 -5.49
N GLU A 362 21.18 11.30 -5.68
CA GLU A 362 21.63 12.50 -6.39
C GLU A 362 21.17 12.51 -7.85
N GLU A 363 21.26 11.35 -8.53
CA GLU A 363 20.79 11.19 -9.90
C GLU A 363 19.27 11.39 -10.00
N ILE A 364 18.49 10.80 -9.08
CA ILE A 364 17.03 11.00 -9.01
C ILE A 364 16.74 12.47 -8.74
N GLU A 365 17.42 13.10 -7.78
CA GLU A 365 17.24 14.50 -7.43
C GLU A 365 17.54 15.42 -8.62
N GLY A 366 18.61 15.15 -9.36
CA GLY A 366 18.98 15.91 -10.55
C GLY A 366 17.95 15.84 -11.68
N ARG A 367 17.21 14.72 -11.77
CA ARG A 367 16.19 14.50 -12.81
C ARG A 367 14.79 14.96 -12.42
N VAL A 368 14.45 14.87 -11.14
CA VAL A 368 13.08 15.11 -10.63
C VAL A 368 12.98 16.45 -9.90
N GLY A 369 14.01 16.79 -9.13
CA GLY A 369 14.10 18.01 -8.30
C GLY A 369 13.20 17.96 -7.05
N GLY A 370 13.79 18.22 -5.87
CA GLY A 370 13.07 18.41 -4.63
C GLY A 370 12.31 17.19 -4.08
N LEU A 371 12.65 15.96 -4.52
CA LEU A 371 11.93 14.77 -4.08
C LEU A 371 12.17 14.46 -2.60
N TRP A 372 13.42 14.59 -2.16
CA TRP A 372 13.83 14.10 -0.85
C TRP A 372 13.48 15.02 0.31
N ASP A 373 13.29 16.32 0.05
CA ASP A 373 13.04 17.34 1.06
C ASP A 373 11.55 17.70 1.21
N GLN A 374 10.68 16.95 0.55
CA GLN A 374 9.25 17.23 0.60
C GLN A 374 8.64 16.83 1.94
N PRO A 375 7.80 17.69 2.53
CA PRO A 375 7.03 17.34 3.72
C PRO A 375 6.14 16.10 3.46
N ALA A 376 5.91 15.33 4.50
CA ALA A 376 5.01 14.20 4.43
C ALA A 376 3.62 14.59 3.93
N GLY A 377 3.07 13.84 2.97
CA GLY A 377 1.76 14.13 2.37
C GLY A 377 1.80 15.18 1.26
N THR A 378 3.00 15.60 0.82
CA THR A 378 3.15 16.41 -0.39
C THR A 378 2.91 15.55 -1.63
N GLU A 379 2.37 16.16 -2.68
CA GLU A 379 2.19 15.51 -3.96
C GLU A 379 3.54 15.27 -4.64
N VAL A 380 3.85 14.01 -4.87
CA VAL A 380 5.04 13.59 -5.61
C VAL A 380 4.72 13.62 -7.12
N PRO A 381 5.67 14.02 -7.99
CA PRO A 381 5.45 14.11 -9.42
C PRO A 381 5.39 12.72 -10.08
N ILE A 382 4.30 12.00 -9.85
CA ILE A 382 4.03 10.70 -10.47
C ILE A 382 3.28 10.91 -11.79
N GLY A 383 3.77 10.25 -12.84
CA GLY A 383 3.18 10.27 -14.19
C GLY A 383 2.00 9.30 -14.32
N ARG A 384 1.34 9.34 -15.50
CA ARG A 384 0.17 8.51 -15.80
C ARG A 384 0.46 7.02 -15.62
N ASN A 385 1.62 6.56 -16.00
CA ASN A 385 2.00 5.14 -15.88
C ASN A 385 2.54 4.80 -14.47
N LEU A 386 2.23 5.64 -13.48
CA LEU A 386 2.61 5.52 -12.07
C LEU A 386 4.14 5.54 -11.85
N GLU A 387 4.88 6.07 -12.81
CA GLU A 387 6.32 6.29 -12.72
C GLU A 387 6.66 7.66 -12.14
N LEU A 388 7.80 7.77 -11.51
CA LEU A 388 8.39 9.04 -11.12
C LEU A 388 8.74 9.83 -12.39
N ARG A 389 8.08 10.98 -12.60
CA ARG A 389 8.26 11.80 -13.82
C ARG A 389 9.72 12.20 -14.02
N GLY A 390 10.20 12.08 -15.25
CA GLY A 390 11.58 12.42 -15.59
C GLY A 390 12.59 11.33 -15.29
N MET A 391 12.25 10.30 -14.53
CA MET A 391 13.18 9.22 -14.23
C MET A 391 13.27 8.21 -15.38
N ARG A 392 14.53 7.89 -15.76
CA ARG A 392 14.90 6.80 -16.66
C ARG A 392 16.13 6.10 -16.07
N PRO A 393 16.17 4.76 -16.03
CA PRO A 393 15.09 3.83 -16.36
C PRO A 393 13.86 4.05 -15.47
N ARG A 394 12.68 3.56 -15.89
CA ARG A 394 11.40 3.85 -15.22
C ARG A 394 11.40 3.34 -13.79
N LEU A 395 10.93 4.19 -12.86
CA LEU A 395 10.71 3.85 -11.46
C LEU A 395 9.23 4.07 -11.13
N HIS A 396 8.46 2.98 -11.01
CA HIS A 396 7.04 3.04 -10.67
C HIS A 396 6.86 2.99 -9.16
N ILE A 397 6.09 3.95 -8.63
CA ILE A 397 5.85 4.09 -7.20
C ILE A 397 4.34 4.28 -6.94
N PRO A 398 3.51 3.24 -7.16
CA PRO A 398 2.05 3.37 -7.04
C PRO A 398 1.58 3.86 -5.66
N GLY A 399 2.34 3.54 -4.60
CA GLY A 399 2.03 3.99 -3.25
C GLY A 399 2.04 5.52 -3.05
N LEU A 400 2.74 6.27 -3.92
CA LEU A 400 2.80 7.73 -3.91
C LEU A 400 1.88 8.39 -4.95
N ALA A 401 1.20 7.61 -5.78
CA ALA A 401 0.37 8.11 -6.86
C ALA A 401 -1.01 8.62 -6.44
N GLY A 402 -1.40 8.43 -5.17
CA GLY A 402 -2.77 8.71 -4.71
C GLY A 402 -3.24 10.15 -4.92
N LEU A 403 -2.38 11.13 -4.70
CA LEU A 403 -2.72 12.54 -4.93
C LEU A 403 -2.63 12.94 -6.40
N SER A 404 -1.61 12.49 -7.12
CA SER A 404 -1.39 12.91 -8.51
C SER A 404 -2.30 12.17 -9.50
N GLN A 405 -2.51 10.87 -9.32
CA GLN A 405 -3.14 10.01 -10.32
C GLN A 405 -4.50 9.43 -9.87
N GLY A 406 -4.82 9.50 -8.59
CA GLY A 406 -6.05 8.99 -8.00
C GLY A 406 -5.82 8.06 -6.80
N PRO A 407 -6.67 8.14 -5.78
CA PRO A 407 -6.45 7.46 -4.49
C PRO A 407 -6.40 5.93 -4.61
N GLY A 408 -7.11 5.35 -5.57
CA GLY A 408 -7.16 3.90 -5.79
C GLY A 408 -5.81 3.25 -6.10
N PHE A 409 -4.82 4.00 -6.61
CA PHE A 409 -3.49 3.47 -6.89
C PHE A 409 -2.64 3.23 -5.64
N ALA A 410 -2.90 3.97 -4.58
CA ALA A 410 -2.19 3.80 -3.31
C ALA A 410 -2.69 2.59 -2.50
N ASN A 411 -3.91 2.13 -2.74
CA ASN A 411 -4.60 1.06 -2.00
C ASN A 411 -5.12 -0.08 -2.91
N LEU A 412 -6.20 -0.77 -2.53
CA LEU A 412 -6.81 -1.87 -3.28
C LEU A 412 -7.87 -1.43 -4.30
N GLY A 413 -8.17 -0.13 -4.40
CA GLY A 413 -9.34 0.37 -5.12
C GLY A 413 -9.30 0.19 -6.65
N ALA A 414 -8.12 -0.05 -7.24
CA ALA A 414 -7.93 -0.08 -8.69
C ALA A 414 -6.75 -0.96 -9.14
N LEU A 415 -6.62 -2.19 -8.64
CA LEU A 415 -5.46 -3.04 -8.94
C LEU A 415 -5.34 -3.40 -10.43
N GLY A 416 -6.46 -3.60 -11.11
CA GLY A 416 -6.49 -3.85 -12.56
C GLY A 416 -6.05 -2.63 -13.37
N LEU A 417 -6.50 -1.43 -13.01
CA LEU A 417 -6.06 -0.19 -13.64
C LEU A 417 -4.59 0.12 -13.33
N LEU A 418 -4.13 -0.13 -12.09
CA LEU A 418 -2.74 -0.01 -11.70
C LEU A 418 -1.84 -0.88 -12.59
N SER A 419 -2.19 -2.16 -12.75
CA SER A 419 -1.41 -3.07 -13.59
C SER A 419 -1.43 -2.66 -15.06
N ASN A 420 -2.56 -2.11 -15.58
CA ASN A 420 -2.61 -1.54 -16.92
C ASN A 420 -1.58 -0.43 -17.09
N ARG A 421 -1.59 0.55 -16.20
CA ARG A 421 -0.71 1.73 -16.29
C ARG A 421 0.76 1.38 -16.13
N VAL A 422 1.11 0.49 -15.19
CA VAL A 422 2.50 0.03 -15.01
C VAL A 422 3.02 -0.70 -16.24
N LEU A 423 2.18 -1.54 -16.88
CA LEU A 423 2.58 -2.35 -18.02
C LEU A 423 2.43 -1.63 -19.37
N GLN A 424 1.66 -0.55 -19.45
CA GLN A 424 1.41 0.18 -20.69
C GLN A 424 2.70 0.50 -21.47
N PRO A 425 3.79 1.00 -20.86
CA PRO A 425 5.02 1.26 -21.59
C PRO A 425 5.67 0.02 -22.19
N CYS A 426 5.63 -1.12 -21.47
CA CYS A 426 6.17 -2.39 -21.99
C CYS A 426 5.28 -2.95 -23.10
N MET A 427 3.96 -2.81 -22.97
CA MET A 427 2.99 -3.23 -23.98
C MET A 427 3.12 -2.41 -25.27
N ALA A 428 3.35 -1.10 -25.15
CA ALA A 428 3.59 -0.22 -26.30
C ALA A 428 4.87 -0.60 -27.08
N GLU A 429 5.92 -1.03 -26.38
CA GLU A 429 7.17 -1.51 -27.01
C GLU A 429 6.95 -2.78 -27.84
N VAL A 430 5.95 -3.60 -27.52
CA VAL A 430 5.56 -4.79 -28.32
C VAL A 430 4.40 -4.50 -29.29
N GLY A 431 4.05 -3.23 -29.51
CA GLY A 431 3.08 -2.81 -30.51
C GLY A 431 1.60 -2.84 -30.07
N ILE A 432 1.33 -3.02 -28.77
CA ILE A 432 -0.02 -3.01 -28.22
C ILE A 432 -0.33 -1.62 -27.66
N THR A 433 -1.09 -0.84 -28.39
CA THR A 433 -1.50 0.52 -28.01
C THR A 433 -3.02 0.67 -28.17
N SER A 434 -3.62 1.59 -27.43
CA SER A 434 -5.01 1.97 -27.69
C SER A 434 -5.09 2.75 -28.99
N THR A 435 -6.03 2.41 -29.85
CA THR A 435 -6.33 3.12 -31.11
C THR A 435 -6.78 4.57 -30.89
N ASN A 436 -7.11 4.97 -29.68
CA ASN A 436 -7.59 6.31 -29.34
C ASN A 436 -6.50 7.40 -29.33
N GLN A 437 -5.20 7.06 -29.38
CA GLN A 437 -4.15 8.07 -29.54
C GLN A 437 -4.08 8.68 -30.96
N ILE A 438 -4.76 8.08 -31.94
CA ILE A 438 -4.80 8.58 -33.33
C ILE A 438 -5.84 9.69 -33.55
N LEU A 439 -6.86 9.78 -32.68
CA LEU A 439 -7.95 10.75 -32.83
C LEU A 439 -7.67 12.14 -32.22
N ASP A 440 -6.67 12.29 -31.37
CA ASP A 440 -6.32 13.60 -30.80
C ASP A 440 -5.28 14.37 -31.63
N SER A 441 -4.61 13.73 -32.59
CA SER A 441 -3.70 14.42 -33.52
C SER A 441 -4.42 15.17 -34.65
N ASP A 442 -5.70 14.85 -34.92
CA ASP A 442 -6.49 15.46 -36.00
C ASP A 442 -7.42 16.61 -35.53
N LYS A 443 -7.47 16.94 -34.23
CA LYS A 443 -8.25 18.06 -33.72
C LYS A 443 -7.51 19.41 -33.67
N THR A 444 -6.31 19.50 -34.25
CA THR A 444 -5.54 20.75 -34.29
C THR A 444 -5.53 21.43 -35.64
N VAL A 445 -6.48 21.11 -36.53
CA VAL A 445 -6.67 21.86 -37.81
C VAL A 445 -8.16 22.09 -38.02
N THR A 446 -8.69 23.15 -37.47
CA THR A 446 -9.60 24.12 -38.05
C THR A 446 -9.86 25.27 -37.09
#